data_618236864161eaa41760a833fec3cd00
#
_entry.id   618236864161eaa41760a833fec3cd00
#
_cell.length_a   1.000
_cell.length_b   1.000
_cell.length_c   1.000
_cell.angle_alpha   90.00
_cell.angle_beta   90.00
_cell.angle_gamma   90.00
#
_symmetry.space_group_name_H-M   'P 1'
#
loop_
_entity.id
_entity.type
_entity.pdbx_description
1 polymer ?
#
loop_
_entity_poly.entity_id
_entity_poly.type
_entity_poly.pdbx_seq_one_letter_code
_entity_poly.pdbx_strand_id
1 'polypeptide(L)'
;MTARVPSLSHGEPYGTIPLWCKGGTRLQDNIIVKPSVEKQFDRFLRQGRVLFFSAPCGFGKTAVAEALLSSREVLRLPADSVGSKLPSAEADWQILLLDDLQDMQEEQDWNALCELIRACPERRFVLLSRGTPPGSLMAFQYTGLMTVLEADDLLFDADDVRRLLR
;
A
#
# COMPACT_ATOMS: atom_id res chain seq x y z
N MET A 1 -30.18 -3.40 46.42
CA MET A 1 -29.67 -2.58 45.32
C MET A 1 -28.64 -3.42 44.54
N THR A 2 -29.07 -4.07 43.50
CA THR A 2 -28.26 -4.96 42.67
C THR A 2 -27.93 -4.22 41.37
N ALA A 3 -26.67 -3.86 41.19
CA ALA A 3 -26.19 -3.25 39.99
C ALA A 3 -26.11 -4.30 38.87
N ARG A 4 -26.85 -4.10 37.78
CA ARG A 4 -26.78 -4.87 36.54
C ARG A 4 -25.50 -4.55 35.81
N VAL A 5 -24.70 -5.55 35.55
CA VAL A 5 -23.58 -5.52 34.58
C VAL A 5 -24.18 -5.56 33.17
N PRO A 6 -23.84 -4.64 32.26
CA PRO A 6 -24.30 -4.76 30.87
C PRO A 6 -23.50 -5.86 30.16
N SER A 7 -24.23 -6.74 29.51
CA SER A 7 -23.72 -7.81 28.65
C SER A 7 -22.96 -7.22 27.46
N LEU A 8 -21.73 -7.66 27.27
CA LEU A 8 -20.96 -7.45 26.06
C LEU A 8 -21.63 -8.19 24.89
N SER A 9 -22.23 -7.45 23.99
CA SER A 9 -22.70 -7.95 22.72
C SER A 9 -21.53 -8.22 21.79
N HIS A 10 -21.51 -9.41 21.26
CA HIS A 10 -20.60 -9.95 20.26
C HIS A 10 -20.71 -9.19 18.94
N GLY A 11 -19.56 -8.95 18.30
CA GLY A 11 -19.47 -8.81 16.86
C GLY A 11 -19.49 -7.38 16.32
N GLU A 12 -18.38 -6.68 16.44
CA GLU A 12 -18.04 -5.65 15.47
C GLU A 12 -17.11 -6.26 14.41
N PRO A 13 -17.54 -6.35 13.15
CA PRO A 13 -16.63 -6.71 12.06
C PRO A 13 -15.71 -5.54 11.80
N TYR A 14 -14.42 -5.78 11.86
CA TYR A 14 -13.29 -4.99 11.37
C TYR A 14 -13.58 -3.52 11.05
N GLY A 15 -13.20 -2.73 12.00
CA GLY A 15 -12.87 -1.32 12.01
C GLY A 15 -13.47 -0.41 10.95
N THR A 16 -14.55 0.23 11.31
CA THR A 16 -14.84 1.58 10.84
C THR A 16 -13.54 2.40 10.92
N ILE A 17 -13.08 2.93 9.78
CA ILE A 17 -11.93 3.85 9.71
C ILE A 17 -12.09 4.87 10.83
N PRO A 18 -11.11 5.03 11.73
CA PRO A 18 -11.21 6.01 12.81
C PRO A 18 -11.56 7.38 12.25
N LEU A 19 -12.44 8.10 12.90
CA LEU A 19 -12.99 9.39 12.44
C LEU A 19 -11.91 10.44 12.11
N TRP A 20 -10.72 10.31 12.70
CA TRP A 20 -9.57 11.17 12.43
C TRP A 20 -8.95 10.94 11.04
N CYS A 21 -9.18 9.79 10.40
CA CYS A 21 -8.82 9.56 8.99
C CYS A 21 -9.79 10.25 8.01
N LYS A 22 -10.97 10.67 8.48
CA LYS A 22 -11.96 11.40 7.66
C LYS A 22 -11.76 12.92 7.64
N GLY A 23 -10.85 13.44 8.47
CA GLY A 23 -10.57 14.87 8.64
C GLY A 23 -9.25 15.33 8.02
N GLY A 24 -8.56 14.50 7.27
CA GLY A 24 -7.37 14.90 6.51
C GLY A 24 -7.77 15.93 5.47
N THR A 25 -7.35 17.17 5.68
CA THR A 25 -7.36 18.26 4.69
C THR A 25 -6.98 17.65 3.32
N ARG A 26 -7.79 17.91 2.30
CA ARG A 26 -7.50 17.59 0.90
C ARG A 26 -6.15 18.19 0.46
N LEU A 27 -5.06 17.55 0.82
CA LEU A 27 -3.75 17.79 0.20
C LEU A 27 -3.64 17.09 -1.17
N GLN A 28 -4.66 16.31 -1.54
CA GLN A 28 -4.67 15.48 -2.75
C GLN A 28 -4.83 16.28 -4.04
N ASP A 29 -5.38 17.49 -3.99
CA ASP A 29 -5.64 18.28 -5.20
C ASP A 29 -4.37 18.89 -5.83
N ASN A 30 -3.19 18.77 -5.20
CA ASN A 30 -1.93 19.34 -5.67
C ASN A 30 -0.78 18.33 -5.85
N ILE A 31 -1.04 17.03 -5.72
CA ILE A 31 0.01 16.04 -5.95
C ILE A 31 0.01 15.68 -7.43
N ILE A 32 1.10 16.03 -8.08
CA ILE A 32 1.32 15.72 -9.49
C ILE A 32 2.07 14.39 -9.55
N VAL A 33 1.50 13.41 -10.23
CA VAL A 33 2.13 12.13 -10.50
C VAL A 33 2.76 12.16 -11.89
N LYS A 34 3.98 11.61 -12.02
CA LYS A 34 4.62 11.51 -13.34
C LYS A 34 3.81 10.61 -14.27
N PRO A 35 3.65 10.97 -15.54
CA PRO A 35 2.93 10.13 -16.53
C PRO A 35 3.54 8.73 -16.68
N SER A 36 4.85 8.58 -16.47
CA SER A 36 5.53 7.28 -16.48
C SER A 36 5.09 6.40 -15.30
N VAL A 37 4.92 6.99 -14.13
CA VAL A 37 4.44 6.30 -12.92
C VAL A 37 2.97 5.90 -13.08
N GLU A 38 2.14 6.78 -13.63
CA GLU A 38 0.73 6.45 -13.94
C GLU A 38 0.62 5.25 -14.89
N LYS A 39 1.44 5.21 -15.94
CA LYS A 39 1.49 4.08 -16.88
C LYS A 39 1.91 2.78 -16.20
N GLN A 40 2.90 2.83 -15.30
CA GLN A 40 3.32 1.67 -14.52
C GLN A 40 2.23 1.21 -13.56
N PHE A 41 1.52 2.14 -12.94
CA PHE A 41 0.37 1.86 -12.09
C PHE A 41 -0.79 1.21 -12.86
N ASP A 42 -1.13 1.73 -14.04
CA ASP A 42 -2.15 1.13 -14.90
C ASP A 42 -1.78 -0.30 -15.34
N ARG A 43 -0.51 -0.53 -15.64
CA ARG A 43 -0.02 -1.87 -15.95
C ARG A 43 -0.14 -2.80 -14.73
N PHE A 44 0.26 -2.34 -13.56
CA PHE A 44 0.10 -3.06 -12.30
C PHE A 44 -1.37 -3.46 -12.06
N LEU A 45 -2.30 -2.54 -12.25
CA LEU A 45 -3.73 -2.84 -12.06
C LEU A 45 -4.25 -3.91 -13.01
N ARG A 46 -3.73 -3.97 -14.23
CA ARG A 46 -4.19 -4.93 -15.26
C ARG A 46 -3.54 -6.30 -15.12
N GLN A 47 -2.26 -6.36 -14.85
CA GLN A 47 -1.46 -7.58 -14.99
C GLN A 47 -0.62 -7.92 -13.75
N GLY A 48 -0.29 -6.93 -12.92
CA GLY A 48 0.52 -7.10 -11.74
C GLY A 48 -0.28 -7.55 -10.52
N ARG A 49 0.45 -7.90 -9.49
CA ARG A 49 -0.09 -8.17 -8.14
C ARG A 49 0.50 -7.26 -7.09
N VAL A 50 1.78 -6.90 -7.26
CA VAL A 50 2.54 -6.10 -6.31
C VAL A 50 3.09 -4.87 -7.01
N LEU A 51 2.85 -3.70 -6.43
CA LEU A 51 3.53 -2.46 -6.74
C LEU A 51 4.39 -2.08 -5.54
N PHE A 52 5.70 -2.11 -5.71
CA PHE A 52 6.66 -1.85 -4.65
C PHE A 52 7.34 -0.50 -4.87
N PHE A 53 7.21 0.40 -3.90
CA PHE A 53 7.93 1.67 -3.90
C PHE A 53 9.21 1.52 -3.07
N SER A 54 10.35 1.71 -3.73
CA SER A 54 11.69 1.65 -3.15
C SER A 54 12.38 3.00 -3.26
N ALA A 55 12.21 3.86 -2.26
CA ALA A 55 12.85 5.17 -2.28
C ALA A 55 13.07 5.69 -0.85
N PRO A 56 14.12 6.49 -0.61
CA PRO A 56 14.40 7.09 0.69
C PRO A 56 13.25 7.92 1.26
N CYS A 57 13.36 8.31 2.51
CA CYS A 57 12.42 9.25 3.14
C CYS A 57 12.41 10.58 2.37
N GLY A 58 11.24 11.21 2.26
CA GLY A 58 11.10 12.50 1.59
C GLY A 58 10.86 12.44 0.07
N PHE A 59 10.93 11.28 -0.57
CA PHE A 59 10.68 11.13 -2.01
C PHE A 59 9.20 11.08 -2.40
N GLY A 60 8.29 11.29 -1.45
CA GLY A 60 6.86 11.39 -1.74
C GLY A 60 6.15 10.07 -2.02
N LYS A 61 6.73 8.91 -1.67
CA LYS A 61 6.12 7.58 -1.89
C LYS A 61 4.66 7.51 -1.45
N THR A 62 4.42 7.85 -0.18
CA THR A 62 3.08 7.80 0.42
C THR A 62 2.13 8.75 -0.30
N ALA A 63 2.57 9.97 -0.60
CA ALA A 63 1.76 10.97 -1.32
C ALA A 63 1.40 10.50 -2.74
N VAL A 64 2.36 9.96 -3.49
CA VAL A 64 2.14 9.42 -4.83
C VAL A 64 1.21 8.20 -4.77
N ALA A 65 1.44 7.27 -3.85
CA ALA A 65 0.57 6.09 -3.68
C ALA A 65 -0.87 6.49 -3.34
N GLU A 66 -1.07 7.45 -2.43
CA GLU A 66 -2.38 7.98 -2.07
C GLU A 66 -3.08 8.68 -3.24
N ALA A 67 -2.34 9.46 -4.04
CA ALA A 67 -2.87 10.10 -5.24
C ALA A 67 -3.33 9.07 -6.27
N LEU A 68 -2.53 8.04 -6.55
CA LEU A 68 -2.86 6.95 -7.48
C LEU A 68 -4.06 6.12 -7.01
N LEU A 69 -4.25 6.00 -5.71
CA LEU A 69 -5.30 5.19 -5.09
C LEU A 69 -6.54 5.99 -4.68
N SER A 70 -6.59 7.29 -4.93
CA SER A 70 -7.59 8.24 -4.40
C SER A 70 -9.04 7.88 -4.74
N SER A 71 -9.28 7.24 -5.89
CA SER A 71 -10.61 6.83 -6.37
C SER A 71 -10.97 5.36 -6.05
N ARG A 72 -10.18 4.69 -5.19
CA ARG A 72 -10.31 3.25 -4.92
C ARG A 72 -10.50 2.95 -3.44
N GLU A 73 -11.15 1.85 -3.16
CA GLU A 73 -11.21 1.31 -1.81
C GLU A 73 -9.92 0.59 -1.49
N VAL A 74 -9.23 1.05 -0.45
CA VAL A 74 -7.91 0.57 -0.05
C VAL A 74 -7.90 0.26 1.43
N LEU A 75 -7.54 -0.96 1.78
CA LEU A 75 -7.21 -1.33 3.14
C LEU A 75 -5.77 -0.87 3.44
N ARG A 76 -5.60 0.01 4.43
CA ARG A 76 -4.30 0.56 4.83
C ARG A 76 -3.87 -0.03 6.15
N LEU A 77 -2.68 -0.59 6.17
CA LEU A 77 -2.07 -1.12 7.38
C LEU A 77 -0.61 -0.65 7.47
N PRO A 78 -0.13 -0.29 8.65
CA PRO A 78 1.30 -0.09 8.88
C PRO A 78 2.02 -1.45 8.89
N ALA A 79 3.32 -1.44 8.57
CA ALA A 79 4.12 -2.66 8.46
C ALA A 79 4.23 -3.47 9.76
N ASP A 80 4.17 -2.82 10.91
CA ASP A 80 4.15 -3.48 12.23
C ASP A 80 2.91 -4.36 12.45
N SER A 81 1.91 -4.22 11.60
CA SER A 81 0.70 -5.02 11.61
C SER A 81 0.85 -6.36 10.90
N VAL A 82 1.91 -6.57 10.11
CA VAL A 82 2.04 -7.76 9.24
C VAL A 82 2.08 -9.05 10.04
N GLY A 83 2.82 -9.12 11.14
CA GLY A 83 2.93 -10.33 11.95
C GLY A 83 1.64 -10.74 12.67
N SER A 84 0.69 -9.82 12.89
CA SER A 84 -0.48 -10.07 13.75
C SER A 84 -1.83 -9.67 13.16
N LYS A 85 -1.84 -8.86 12.11
CA LYS A 85 -3.06 -8.20 11.61
C LYS A 85 -3.22 -8.23 10.08
N LEU A 86 -2.49 -9.08 9.37
CA LEU A 86 -2.76 -9.25 7.95
C LEU A 86 -4.22 -9.66 7.75
N PRO A 87 -4.91 -9.08 6.77
CA PRO A 87 -6.29 -9.44 6.51
C PRO A 87 -6.39 -10.90 6.04
N SER A 88 -7.48 -11.55 6.41
CA SER A 88 -7.78 -12.87 5.85
C SER A 88 -7.98 -12.78 4.34
N ALA A 89 -7.59 -13.82 3.64
CA ALA A 89 -7.88 -13.97 2.21
C ALA A 89 -9.40 -13.97 1.93
N GLU A 90 -10.22 -14.32 2.91
CA GLU A 90 -11.69 -14.35 2.80
C GLU A 90 -12.34 -12.99 3.09
N ALA A 91 -11.61 -12.05 3.71
CA ALA A 91 -12.15 -10.73 4.03
C ALA A 91 -12.41 -9.90 2.75
N ASP A 92 -13.34 -8.99 2.81
CA ASP A 92 -13.72 -8.14 1.66
C ASP A 92 -12.79 -6.92 1.56
N TRP A 93 -11.75 -7.04 0.72
CA TRP A 93 -10.84 -5.95 0.34
C TRP A 93 -10.28 -6.23 -1.06
N GLN A 94 -9.93 -5.20 -1.79
CA GLN A 94 -9.40 -5.31 -3.16
C GLN A 94 -7.93 -4.91 -3.25
N ILE A 95 -7.56 -3.85 -2.58
CA ILE A 95 -6.19 -3.34 -2.56
C ILE A 95 -5.73 -3.24 -1.12
N LEU A 96 -4.55 -3.77 -0.82
CA LEU A 96 -3.86 -3.63 0.45
C LEU A 96 -2.67 -2.70 0.27
N LEU A 97 -2.63 -1.62 1.04
CA LEU A 97 -1.49 -0.71 1.14
C LEU A 97 -0.78 -0.96 2.47
N LEU A 98 0.49 -1.31 2.39
CA LEU A 98 1.39 -1.42 3.53
C LEU A 98 2.47 -0.34 3.45
N ASP A 99 2.57 0.48 4.47
CA ASP A 99 3.59 1.54 4.56
C ASP A 99 4.66 1.20 5.60
N ASP A 100 5.82 1.83 5.45
CA ASP A 100 6.99 1.67 6.34
C ASP A 100 7.52 0.22 6.44
N LEU A 101 7.52 -0.52 5.34
CA LEU A 101 7.96 -1.92 5.30
C LEU A 101 9.44 -2.14 5.68
N GLN A 102 10.27 -1.09 5.71
CA GLN A 102 11.63 -1.18 6.23
C GLN A 102 11.68 -1.53 7.73
N ASP A 103 10.57 -1.37 8.44
CA ASP A 103 10.46 -1.71 9.86
C ASP A 103 10.15 -3.20 10.09
N MET A 104 9.80 -3.93 9.03
CA MET A 104 9.66 -5.39 9.03
C MET A 104 11.04 -6.05 9.01
N GLN A 105 11.48 -6.55 10.14
CA GLN A 105 12.80 -7.19 10.29
C GLN A 105 12.74 -8.72 10.31
N GLU A 106 11.58 -9.27 10.66
CA GLU A 106 11.41 -10.71 10.80
C GLU A 106 11.13 -11.38 9.45
N GLU A 107 11.90 -12.41 9.13
CA GLU A 107 11.69 -13.19 7.91
C GLU A 107 10.30 -13.86 7.87
N GLN A 108 9.75 -14.17 9.03
CA GLN A 108 8.42 -14.75 9.17
C GLN A 108 7.33 -13.82 8.66
N ASP A 109 7.46 -12.50 8.89
CA ASP A 109 6.49 -11.50 8.43
C ASP A 109 6.52 -11.37 6.91
N TRP A 110 7.72 -11.38 6.31
CA TRP A 110 7.85 -11.41 4.85
C TRP A 110 7.27 -12.66 4.23
N ASN A 111 7.46 -13.82 4.87
CA ASN A 111 6.89 -15.07 4.40
C ASN A 111 5.37 -15.07 4.50
N ALA A 112 4.81 -14.56 5.59
CA ALA A 112 3.36 -14.41 5.76
C ALA A 112 2.76 -13.49 4.68
N LEU A 113 3.41 -12.36 4.38
CA LEU A 113 2.99 -11.47 3.29
C LEU A 113 3.05 -12.17 1.93
N CYS A 114 4.12 -12.91 1.63
CA CYS A 114 4.25 -13.66 0.39
C CYS A 114 3.17 -14.73 0.25
N GLU A 115 2.81 -15.42 1.34
CA GLU A 115 1.73 -16.40 1.35
C GLU A 115 0.38 -15.74 1.06
N LEU A 116 0.10 -14.59 1.66
CA LEU A 116 -1.12 -13.83 1.39
C LEU A 116 -1.19 -13.39 -0.07
N ILE A 117 -0.10 -12.89 -0.65
CA ILE A 117 -0.04 -12.51 -2.07
C ILE A 117 -0.35 -13.71 -2.97
N ARG A 118 0.17 -14.90 -2.65
CA ARG A 118 -0.11 -16.14 -3.42
C ARG A 118 -1.55 -16.61 -3.26
N ALA A 119 -2.09 -16.51 -2.04
CA ALA A 119 -3.46 -16.92 -1.73
C ALA A 119 -4.53 -16.03 -2.38
N CYS A 120 -4.19 -14.78 -2.71
CA CYS A 120 -5.13 -13.78 -3.23
C CYS A 120 -4.77 -13.33 -4.66
N PRO A 121 -4.93 -14.17 -5.69
CA PRO A 121 -4.50 -13.86 -7.05
C PRO A 121 -5.24 -12.66 -7.68
N GLU A 122 -6.47 -12.39 -7.27
CA GLU A 122 -7.29 -11.31 -7.80
C GLU A 122 -7.06 -9.96 -7.12
N ARG A 123 -6.27 -9.94 -6.03
CA ARG A 123 -6.05 -8.74 -5.23
C ARG A 123 -4.75 -8.06 -5.57
N ARG A 124 -4.62 -6.81 -5.17
CA ARG A 124 -3.47 -5.95 -5.44
C ARG A 124 -2.83 -5.50 -4.13
N PHE A 125 -1.51 -5.44 -4.14
CA PHE A 125 -0.68 -5.08 -3.00
C PHE A 125 0.17 -3.88 -3.37
N VAL A 126 0.06 -2.80 -2.63
CA VAL A 126 0.91 -1.62 -2.76
C VAL A 126 1.80 -1.55 -1.52
N LEU A 127 3.08 -1.66 -1.74
CA LEU A 127 4.09 -1.84 -0.71
C LEU A 127 5.05 -0.65 -0.73
N LEU A 128 5.15 0.08 0.39
CA LEU A 128 6.03 1.24 0.49
C LEU A 128 7.20 0.94 1.43
N SER A 129 8.42 1.12 0.95
CA SER A 129 9.65 0.90 1.72
C SER A 129 10.71 1.95 1.42
N ARG A 130 11.62 2.14 2.36
CA ARG A 130 12.84 2.96 2.15
C ARG A 130 13.96 2.15 1.49
N GLY A 131 13.87 0.83 1.56
CA GLY A 131 14.85 -0.10 1.01
C GLY A 131 14.35 -0.86 -0.20
N THR A 132 15.23 -1.66 -0.78
CA THR A 132 14.93 -2.55 -1.90
C THR A 132 14.03 -3.72 -1.46
N PRO A 133 13.30 -4.34 -2.40
CA PRO A 133 12.52 -5.53 -2.09
C PRO A 133 13.40 -6.64 -1.52
N PRO A 134 12.96 -7.34 -0.46
CA PRO A 134 13.69 -8.49 0.08
C PRO A 134 13.68 -9.68 -0.89
N GLY A 135 14.61 -10.61 -0.70
CA GLY A 135 14.75 -11.79 -1.54
C GLY A 135 13.48 -12.63 -1.66
N SER A 136 12.67 -12.69 -0.61
CA SER A 136 11.38 -13.39 -0.60
C SER A 136 10.36 -12.86 -1.62
N LEU A 137 10.41 -11.56 -1.95
CA LEU A 137 9.53 -10.93 -2.95
C LEU A 137 10.08 -11.03 -4.40
N MET A 138 11.36 -11.36 -4.57
CA MET A 138 12.00 -11.36 -5.89
C MET A 138 11.35 -12.33 -6.88
N ALA A 139 10.76 -13.42 -6.40
CA ALA A 139 10.04 -14.36 -7.25
C ALA A 139 8.88 -13.68 -8.00
N PHE A 140 8.19 -12.73 -7.38
CA PHE A 140 7.12 -11.97 -8.04
C PHE A 140 7.66 -11.01 -9.10
N GLN A 141 8.86 -10.46 -8.90
CA GLN A 141 9.51 -9.62 -9.90
C GLN A 141 9.94 -10.42 -11.12
N TYR A 142 10.59 -11.56 -10.93
CA TYR A 142 11.04 -12.43 -12.01
C TYR A 142 9.87 -12.99 -12.85
N THR A 143 8.73 -13.20 -12.23
CA THR A 143 7.51 -13.66 -12.92
C THR A 143 6.69 -12.52 -13.54
N GLY A 144 7.14 -11.27 -13.42
CA GLY A 144 6.44 -10.09 -13.94
C GLY A 144 5.19 -9.69 -13.16
N LEU A 145 5.00 -10.27 -11.97
CA LEU A 145 3.86 -9.96 -11.08
C LEU A 145 4.13 -8.79 -10.14
N MET A 146 5.39 -8.38 -9.99
CA MET A 146 5.79 -7.21 -9.20
C MET A 146 6.44 -6.16 -10.09
N THR A 147 5.97 -4.93 -9.94
CA THR A 147 6.60 -3.72 -10.50
C THR A 147 7.28 -2.98 -9.35
N VAL A 148 8.54 -2.58 -9.53
CA VAL A 148 9.27 -1.76 -8.56
C VAL A 148 9.37 -0.35 -9.12
N LEU A 149 8.94 0.63 -8.32
CA LEU A 149 9.15 2.05 -8.54
C LEU A 149 10.29 2.52 -7.65
N GLU A 150 11.35 2.99 -8.26
CA GLU A 150 12.53 3.47 -7.56
C GLU A 150 12.51 4.99 -7.36
N ALA A 151 13.50 5.52 -6.64
CA ALA A 151 13.61 6.95 -6.36
C ALA A 151 13.60 7.79 -7.65
N ASP A 152 14.29 7.36 -8.70
CA ASP A 152 14.37 8.06 -9.98
C ASP A 152 13.03 8.10 -10.72
N ASP A 153 12.17 7.11 -10.53
CA ASP A 153 10.81 7.12 -11.07
C ASP A 153 9.95 8.22 -10.46
N LEU A 154 10.19 8.55 -9.18
CA LEU A 154 9.41 9.53 -8.42
C LEU A 154 9.89 10.97 -8.60
N LEU A 155 11.18 11.17 -8.94
CA LEU A 155 11.75 12.49 -9.13
C LEU A 155 11.34 13.09 -10.48
N PHE A 156 10.90 14.34 -10.46
CA PHE A 156 10.65 15.12 -11.67
C PHE A 156 11.98 15.59 -12.29
N ASP A 157 12.16 15.32 -13.56
CA ASP A 157 13.25 15.92 -14.33
C ASP A 157 12.87 17.30 -14.90
N ALA A 158 13.81 17.96 -15.54
CA ALA A 158 13.58 19.30 -16.10
C ALA A 158 12.49 19.31 -17.19
N ASP A 159 12.33 18.20 -17.92
CA ASP A 159 11.31 18.08 -18.97
C ASP A 159 9.94 17.82 -18.39
N ASP A 160 9.85 17.04 -17.33
CA ASP A 160 8.62 16.86 -16.55
C ASP A 160 8.14 18.21 -16.02
N VAL A 161 9.03 18.99 -15.39
CA VAL A 161 8.70 20.33 -14.88
C VAL A 161 8.24 21.27 -16.00
N ARG A 162 8.90 21.27 -17.16
CA ARG A 162 8.47 22.09 -18.31
C ARG A 162 7.09 21.71 -18.84
N ARG A 163 6.74 20.43 -18.80
CA ARG A 163 5.41 19.96 -19.21
C ARG A 163 4.31 20.39 -18.24
N LEU A 164 4.64 20.45 -16.96
CA LEU A 164 3.69 20.85 -15.91
C LEU A 164 3.40 22.37 -15.91
N LEU A 165 4.32 23.18 -16.44
CA LEU A 165 4.20 24.63 -16.49
C LEU A 165 3.54 25.16 -17.80
N ARG A 166 3.09 24.28 -18.68
CA ARG A 166 2.36 24.60 -19.90
C ARG A 166 0.86 24.48 -19.71
#